data_1a93f6504dda9067f760fce98804c921
#
_entry.id   1a93f6504dda9067f760fce98804c921
#
_cell.length_a   1.000
_cell.length_b   1.000
_cell.length_c   1.000
_cell.angle_alpha   90.00
_cell.angle_beta   90.00
_cell.angle_gamma   90.00
#
_symmetry.space_group_name_H-M   'P 1'
#
loop_
_entity.id
_entity.type
_entity.pdbx_description
1 polymer ?
#
loop_
_entity_poly.entity_id
_entity_poly.type
_entity_poly.pdbx_seq_one_letter_code
_entity_poly.pdbx_strand_id
1 'polypeptide(L)'
;LKVNTVPMAKKGRPGNFKLVKISDKVMEEKDLEEIAMDVLERARSESNSFIEMEMKGVTVVQLREFRIVITREPFSDGIEITAVRPIVKFSIEHYGLDEKLLNRLNETTRGIMISGPPGAGKTTFAQAIAEMYSSNGKVVKTIERPRDLQVRDEITQYTALEGSMEKTGNILLLVRPDYTIFDEVRTSEDFQVYADLRLSGVGMVGVVHATRPVDAIQRLIGRIELGMIPQVADTFIHIDSGEVHSVYYLEYTVKIPTGMKEEDLARPVIEVRDFYKNTLEYEIYSFGEQVVVVPVKSERNRVYELAEMKIEDILKKYIGHRFKVEITSTGTMNLFIPSNEIPEIIGKGGTNIEKLEKLIGMHINVFPLRSEKIIPVIVQKKKDSFYLIIEGEAKEREGSILADNEILFTGVFSKEGIMKIKQNSTEGMELAKALMNAKKIYFKPW
;
A
#
# COMPACT_ATOMS: atom_id res chain seq x y z
N LEU A 1 26.72 7.73 -11.13
CA LEU A 1 28.01 8.09 -11.70
C LEU A 1 29.03 7.03 -11.29
N LYS A 2 29.77 6.45 -12.21
CA LYS A 2 30.82 5.46 -11.89
C LYS A 2 32.04 5.77 -12.76
N VAL A 3 33.22 5.54 -12.25
CA VAL A 3 34.48 5.73 -12.98
C VAL A 3 34.53 4.89 -14.27
N ASN A 4 35.08 5.46 -15.33
CA ASN A 4 35.20 4.85 -16.66
C ASN A 4 33.85 4.57 -17.34
N THR A 5 32.73 5.16 -16.88
CA THR A 5 31.42 5.02 -17.50
C THR A 5 30.78 6.39 -17.76
N VAL A 6 29.77 6.42 -18.61
CA VAL A 6 28.96 7.63 -18.82
C VAL A 6 27.92 7.76 -17.70
N PRO A 7 27.60 8.99 -17.27
CA PRO A 7 26.63 9.23 -16.22
C PRO A 7 25.22 8.83 -16.67
N MET A 8 24.52 8.07 -15.83
CA MET A 8 23.19 7.53 -16.08
C MET A 8 22.21 8.01 -15.02
N ALA A 9 20.94 8.18 -15.39
CA ALA A 9 19.85 8.42 -14.45
C ALA A 9 18.67 7.49 -14.69
N LYS A 10 18.03 7.05 -13.60
CA LYS A 10 16.68 6.48 -13.66
C LYS A 10 15.66 7.61 -13.79
N LYS A 11 14.91 7.66 -14.88
CA LYS A 11 13.86 8.65 -15.14
C LYS A 11 12.53 7.94 -15.33
N GLY A 12 11.47 8.39 -14.62
CA GLY A 12 10.14 7.80 -14.73
C GLY A 12 9.34 7.95 -13.43
N ARG A 13 8.18 7.27 -13.39
CA ARG A 13 7.32 7.17 -12.19
C ARG A 13 7.62 5.85 -11.45
N PRO A 14 7.26 5.71 -10.16
CA PRO A 14 7.34 4.44 -9.46
C PRO A 14 6.74 3.29 -10.27
N GLY A 15 7.48 2.18 -10.39
CA GLY A 15 7.07 1.02 -11.21
C GLY A 15 7.40 1.11 -12.71
N ASN A 16 7.69 2.31 -13.25
CA ASN A 16 8.00 2.49 -14.68
C ASN A 16 9.19 3.44 -14.89
N PHE A 17 10.40 2.93 -14.62
CA PHE A 17 11.63 3.68 -14.80
C PHE A 17 12.36 3.26 -16.07
N LYS A 18 12.95 4.27 -16.74
CA LYS A 18 13.91 4.04 -17.83
C LYS A 18 15.28 4.57 -17.42
N LEU A 19 16.32 3.79 -17.69
CA LEU A 19 17.68 4.23 -17.52
C LEU A 19 18.04 5.12 -18.72
N VAL A 20 18.39 6.37 -18.48
CA VAL A 20 18.74 7.35 -19.50
C VAL A 20 20.15 7.88 -19.28
N LYS A 21 20.85 8.13 -20.36
CA LYS A 21 22.15 8.77 -20.36
C LYS A 21 22.01 10.25 -20.08
N ILE A 22 22.80 10.80 -19.15
CA ILE A 22 22.78 12.21 -18.79
C ILE A 22 23.75 13.02 -19.65
N SER A 23 24.94 12.44 -19.94
CA SER A 23 26.00 13.05 -20.71
C SER A 23 26.76 11.98 -21.49
N ASP A 24 27.42 12.38 -22.58
CA ASP A 24 28.32 11.52 -23.35
C ASP A 24 29.75 11.48 -22.79
N LYS A 25 30.07 12.39 -21.84
CA LYS A 25 31.38 12.42 -21.20
C LYS A 25 31.55 11.19 -20.31
N VAL A 26 32.60 10.41 -20.52
CA VAL A 26 33.02 9.35 -19.62
C VAL A 26 33.59 9.99 -18.36
N MET A 27 33.15 9.53 -17.19
CA MET A 27 33.59 10.05 -15.90
C MET A 27 34.98 9.53 -15.56
N GLU A 28 35.90 10.44 -15.32
CA GLU A 28 37.24 10.11 -14.82
C GLU A 28 37.22 10.08 -13.28
N GLU A 29 38.20 9.40 -12.69
CA GLU A 29 38.32 9.30 -11.23
C GLU A 29 38.43 10.70 -10.59
N LYS A 30 39.17 11.60 -11.21
CA LYS A 30 39.33 12.98 -10.75
C LYS A 30 38.02 13.74 -10.72
N ASP A 31 37.18 13.60 -11.77
CA ASP A 31 35.85 14.23 -11.81
C ASP A 31 34.97 13.78 -10.61
N LEU A 32 35.02 12.46 -10.32
CA LEU A 32 34.22 11.89 -9.24
C LEU A 32 34.75 12.26 -7.85
N GLU A 33 36.08 12.36 -7.68
CA GLU A 33 36.65 12.84 -6.42
C GLU A 33 36.32 14.31 -6.16
N GLU A 34 36.33 15.17 -7.19
CA GLU A 34 35.91 16.58 -7.07
C GLU A 34 34.43 16.67 -6.67
N ILE A 35 33.53 15.88 -7.28
CA ILE A 35 32.12 15.81 -6.92
C ILE A 35 31.95 15.30 -5.50
N ALA A 36 32.68 14.26 -5.11
CA ALA A 36 32.60 13.71 -3.76
C ALA A 36 33.02 14.72 -2.70
N MET A 37 34.11 15.48 -2.95
CA MET A 37 34.57 16.53 -2.04
C MET A 37 33.53 17.65 -1.91
N ASP A 38 32.95 18.14 -3.02
CA ASP A 38 31.90 19.17 -2.99
C ASP A 38 30.67 18.70 -2.20
N VAL A 39 30.21 17.45 -2.39
CA VAL A 39 29.12 16.85 -1.63
C VAL A 39 29.41 16.82 -0.13
N LEU A 40 30.62 16.40 0.26
CA LEU A 40 30.99 16.31 1.67
C LEU A 40 31.15 17.71 2.32
N GLU A 41 31.69 18.68 1.60
CA GLU A 41 31.80 20.05 2.06
C GLU A 41 30.42 20.68 2.29
N ARG A 42 29.53 20.53 1.32
CA ARG A 42 28.13 20.99 1.45
C ARG A 42 27.41 20.30 2.58
N ALA A 43 27.59 18.99 2.75
CA ALA A 43 26.96 18.27 3.85
C ALA A 43 27.37 18.77 5.23
N ARG A 44 28.56 19.37 5.36
CA ARG A 44 29.07 19.96 6.60
C ARG A 44 28.67 21.43 6.81
N SER A 45 28.39 22.15 5.73
CA SER A 45 28.17 23.59 5.74
C SER A 45 26.71 24.02 5.57
N GLU A 46 25.89 23.22 4.85
CA GLU A 46 24.50 23.57 4.57
C GLU A 46 23.55 23.09 5.68
N SER A 47 22.56 23.91 6.01
CA SER A 47 21.46 23.50 6.87
C SER A 47 20.66 22.36 6.24
N ASN A 48 20.14 21.44 7.05
CA ASN A 48 19.42 20.23 6.63
C ASN A 48 20.26 19.27 5.78
N SER A 49 21.59 19.29 6.01
CA SER A 49 22.53 18.40 5.36
C SER A 49 23.49 17.82 6.39
N PHE A 50 23.84 16.56 6.25
CA PHE A 50 24.73 15.86 7.21
C PHE A 50 25.28 14.57 6.61
N ILE A 51 26.37 14.08 7.22
CA ILE A 51 26.92 12.76 6.92
C ILE A 51 26.17 11.76 7.80
N GLU A 52 25.36 10.90 7.17
CA GLU A 52 24.56 9.88 7.86
C GLU A 52 25.41 8.71 8.33
N MET A 53 26.39 8.31 7.48
CA MET A 53 27.25 7.18 7.74
C MET A 53 28.61 7.39 7.06
N GLU A 54 29.68 7.10 7.77
CA GLU A 54 31.03 7.10 7.23
C GLU A 54 31.77 5.85 7.69
N MET A 55 32.10 4.99 6.75
CA MET A 55 32.84 3.75 6.98
C MET A 55 33.93 3.59 5.91
N LYS A 56 34.87 2.67 6.13
CA LYS A 56 35.94 2.42 5.19
C LYS A 56 35.41 2.00 3.81
N GLY A 57 35.55 2.87 2.83
CA GLY A 57 35.12 2.64 1.45
C GLY A 57 33.67 3.02 1.14
N VAL A 58 32.91 3.53 2.11
CA VAL A 58 31.54 4.03 1.85
C VAL A 58 31.19 5.21 2.73
N THR A 59 30.59 6.25 2.13
CA THR A 59 30.02 7.39 2.84
C THR A 59 28.61 7.61 2.34
N VAL A 60 27.66 7.73 3.26
CA VAL A 60 26.26 8.08 2.98
C VAL A 60 25.99 9.49 3.48
N VAL A 61 25.55 10.33 2.58
CA VAL A 61 25.31 11.76 2.83
C VAL A 61 23.85 12.08 2.55
N GLN A 62 23.22 12.78 3.49
CA GLN A 62 21.97 13.49 3.24
C GLN A 62 22.33 14.92 2.87
N LEU A 63 22.08 15.33 1.62
CA LEU A 63 22.28 16.69 1.13
C LEU A 63 20.92 17.25 0.73
N ARG A 64 20.29 18.00 1.65
CA ARG A 64 18.89 18.45 1.53
C ARG A 64 17.96 17.27 1.26
N GLU A 65 17.27 17.26 0.09
CA GLU A 65 16.39 16.18 -0.34
C GLU A 65 17.10 15.00 -1.03
N PHE A 66 18.42 15.07 -1.23
CA PHE A 66 19.18 14.00 -1.89
C PHE A 66 19.87 13.11 -0.87
N ARG A 67 19.69 11.80 -1.01
CA ARG A 67 20.59 10.81 -0.41
C ARG A 67 21.66 10.47 -1.40
N ILE A 68 22.90 10.66 -1.02
CA ILE A 68 24.07 10.43 -1.87
C ILE A 68 24.93 9.34 -1.22
N VAL A 69 25.16 8.26 -1.94
CA VAL A 69 26.08 7.19 -1.53
C VAL A 69 27.33 7.29 -2.36
N ILE A 70 28.46 7.47 -1.69
CA ILE A 70 29.79 7.52 -2.30
C ILE A 70 30.51 6.25 -1.89
N THR A 71 30.90 5.44 -2.87
CA THR A 71 31.65 4.19 -2.61
C THR A 71 33.04 4.25 -3.25
N ARG A 72 34.02 3.60 -2.61
CA ARG A 72 35.40 3.52 -3.01
C ARG A 72 36.00 2.15 -2.64
N GLU A 73 37.17 1.86 -3.13
CA GLU A 73 37.93 0.71 -2.64
C GLU A 73 38.24 0.81 -1.13
N PRO A 74 38.23 -0.30 -0.40
CA PRO A 74 38.08 -1.69 -0.84
C PRO A 74 36.61 -2.18 -0.89
N PHE A 75 35.60 -1.32 -0.66
CA PHE A 75 34.20 -1.71 -0.62
C PHE A 75 33.63 -1.91 -2.04
N SER A 76 34.07 -1.14 -3.01
CA SER A 76 33.70 -1.25 -4.43
C SER A 76 34.93 -1.39 -5.32
N ASP A 77 34.73 -1.76 -6.56
CA ASP A 77 35.80 -1.93 -7.59
C ASP A 77 36.29 -0.60 -8.18
N GLY A 78 35.86 0.51 -7.65
CA GLY A 78 36.22 1.86 -8.03
C GLY A 78 35.23 2.86 -7.47
N ILE A 79 35.50 4.15 -7.67
CA ILE A 79 34.65 5.20 -7.15
C ILE A 79 33.30 5.22 -7.91
N GLU A 80 32.21 5.20 -7.13
CA GLU A 80 30.85 5.38 -7.61
C GLU A 80 30.11 6.38 -6.72
N ILE A 81 29.30 7.26 -7.34
CA ILE A 81 28.43 8.20 -6.65
C ILE A 81 27.00 7.96 -7.13
N THR A 82 26.16 7.50 -6.23
CA THR A 82 24.73 7.29 -6.49
C THR A 82 23.92 8.30 -5.70
N ALA A 83 23.21 9.19 -6.40
CA ALA A 83 22.29 10.15 -5.81
C ALA A 83 20.84 9.71 -6.01
N VAL A 84 20.07 9.63 -4.93
CA VAL A 84 18.66 9.31 -4.94
C VAL A 84 17.89 10.52 -4.41
N ARG A 85 16.88 10.94 -5.15
CA ARG A 85 15.93 11.97 -4.72
C ARG A 85 14.55 11.34 -4.57
N PRO A 86 13.91 11.42 -3.39
CA PRO A 86 12.51 11.08 -3.24
C PRO A 86 11.66 11.98 -4.15
N ILE A 87 10.80 11.39 -4.98
CA ILE A 87 10.18 12.13 -6.08
C ILE A 87 8.86 12.77 -5.67
N VAL A 88 8.13 12.24 -4.67
CA VAL A 88 6.76 12.68 -4.38
C VAL A 88 6.45 12.61 -2.90
N LYS A 89 5.90 13.72 -2.36
CA LYS A 89 5.14 13.72 -1.10
C LYS A 89 3.68 13.51 -1.45
N PHE A 90 3.08 12.46 -0.92
CA PHE A 90 1.65 12.26 -0.99
C PHE A 90 1.02 12.55 0.37
N SER A 91 -0.09 13.27 0.37
CA SER A 91 -0.93 13.38 1.55
C SER A 91 -1.80 12.12 1.71
N ILE A 92 -2.36 11.91 2.90
CA ILE A 92 -3.18 10.72 3.17
C ILE A 92 -4.43 10.66 2.29
N GLU A 93 -4.98 11.82 1.88
CA GLU A 93 -6.14 11.94 1.01
C GLU A 93 -5.87 11.37 -0.40
N HIS A 94 -4.61 11.41 -0.83
CA HIS A 94 -4.22 10.86 -2.14
C HIS A 94 -4.48 9.35 -2.24
N TYR A 95 -4.44 8.65 -1.11
CA TYR A 95 -4.69 7.20 -1.06
C TYR A 95 -6.17 6.83 -1.10
N GLY A 96 -7.09 7.81 -1.03
CA GLY A 96 -8.53 7.58 -1.11
C GLY A 96 -9.05 6.58 -0.08
N LEU A 97 -8.48 6.60 1.13
CA LEU A 97 -8.87 5.71 2.21
C LEU A 97 -10.33 5.97 2.61
N ASP A 98 -11.05 4.90 2.89
CA ASP A 98 -12.40 5.02 3.43
C ASP A 98 -12.39 5.47 4.90
N GLU A 99 -13.54 5.93 5.37
CA GLU A 99 -13.72 6.43 6.74
C GLU A 99 -13.40 5.36 7.78
N LYS A 100 -13.71 4.09 7.52
CA LYS A 100 -13.46 2.98 8.42
C LYS A 100 -11.97 2.79 8.68
N LEU A 101 -11.13 2.84 7.63
CA LEU A 101 -9.68 2.73 7.78
C LEU A 101 -9.07 4.00 8.38
N LEU A 102 -9.55 5.18 7.97
CA LEU A 102 -9.11 6.45 8.56
C LEU A 102 -9.39 6.51 10.07
N ASN A 103 -10.57 6.07 10.51
CA ASN A 103 -10.90 5.96 11.94
C ASN A 103 -9.99 4.98 12.65
N ARG A 104 -9.69 3.82 12.05
CA ARG A 104 -8.75 2.83 12.60
C ARG A 104 -7.35 3.40 12.76
N LEU A 105 -6.85 4.16 11.79
CA LEU A 105 -5.55 4.80 11.85
C LEU A 105 -5.48 5.88 12.95
N ASN A 106 -6.57 6.60 13.19
CA ASN A 106 -6.65 7.67 14.19
C ASN A 106 -6.86 7.17 15.63
N GLU A 107 -7.22 5.90 15.83
CA GLU A 107 -7.30 5.31 17.17
C GLU A 107 -5.93 5.31 17.82
N THR A 108 -5.85 5.89 19.03
CA THR A 108 -4.61 5.92 19.80
C THR A 108 -4.17 4.51 20.22
N THR A 109 -2.87 4.31 20.36
CA THR A 109 -2.27 3.07 20.88
C THR A 109 -2.43 1.82 20.01
N ARG A 110 -2.67 1.96 18.72
CA ARG A 110 -2.64 0.82 17.79
C ARG A 110 -1.21 0.53 17.29
N GLY A 111 -0.95 -0.75 17.03
CA GLY A 111 0.27 -1.19 16.36
C GLY A 111 -0.03 -1.49 14.89
N ILE A 112 0.55 -0.72 13.99
CA ILE A 112 0.31 -0.81 12.55
C ILE A 112 1.59 -1.30 11.86
N MET A 113 1.46 -2.32 11.01
CA MET A 113 2.53 -2.79 10.12
C MET A 113 2.17 -2.52 8.66
N ILE A 114 3.00 -1.73 7.99
CA ILE A 114 2.90 -1.47 6.56
C ILE A 114 3.85 -2.42 5.84
N SER A 115 3.32 -3.17 4.89
CA SER A 115 4.08 -4.18 4.15
C SER A 115 3.95 -3.99 2.64
N GLY A 116 4.82 -4.62 1.88
CA GLY A 116 4.82 -4.62 0.42
C GLY A 116 6.20 -4.91 -0.14
N PRO A 117 6.33 -5.18 -1.46
CA PRO A 117 7.61 -5.38 -2.11
C PRO A 117 8.47 -4.11 -2.12
N PRO A 118 9.78 -4.22 -2.42
CA PRO A 118 10.64 -3.06 -2.63
C PRO A 118 10.07 -2.13 -3.70
N GLY A 119 10.06 -0.81 -3.42
CA GLY A 119 9.54 0.19 -4.37
C GLY A 119 8.01 0.29 -4.47
N ALA A 120 7.24 -0.44 -3.65
CA ALA A 120 5.78 -0.40 -3.63
C ALA A 120 5.17 0.90 -3.07
N GLY A 121 5.97 1.81 -2.48
CA GLY A 121 5.46 3.06 -1.89
C GLY A 121 5.17 2.99 -0.40
N LYS A 122 5.68 1.98 0.33
CA LYS A 122 5.47 1.81 1.79
C LYS A 122 5.93 3.01 2.61
N THR A 123 7.18 3.44 2.40
CA THR A 123 7.79 4.59 3.08
C THR A 123 7.01 5.87 2.80
N THR A 124 6.53 6.06 1.55
CA THR A 124 5.69 7.20 1.17
C THR A 124 4.34 7.18 1.89
N PHE A 125 3.75 5.99 2.06
CA PHE A 125 2.50 5.84 2.82
C PHE A 125 2.72 6.07 4.32
N ALA A 126 3.80 5.53 4.90
CA ALA A 126 4.18 5.77 6.29
C ALA A 126 4.42 7.27 6.56
N GLN A 127 5.05 7.97 5.62
CA GLN A 127 5.22 9.41 5.66
C GLN A 127 3.88 10.16 5.65
N ALA A 128 2.94 9.76 4.78
CA ALA A 128 1.60 10.37 4.75
C ALA A 128 0.84 10.19 6.08
N ILE A 129 1.00 9.04 6.74
CA ILE A 129 0.46 8.79 8.09
C ILE A 129 1.14 9.68 9.12
N ALA A 130 2.47 9.83 9.08
CA ALA A 130 3.21 10.71 9.99
C ALA A 130 2.73 12.17 9.89
N GLU A 131 2.58 12.66 8.67
CA GLU A 131 2.07 14.01 8.38
C GLU A 131 0.62 14.19 8.87
N MET A 132 -0.24 13.19 8.68
CA MET A 132 -1.62 13.19 9.17
C MET A 132 -1.66 13.28 10.70
N TYR A 133 -0.90 12.47 11.41
CA TYR A 133 -0.85 12.50 12.88
C TYR A 133 -0.34 13.84 13.41
N SER A 134 0.74 14.38 12.80
CA SER A 134 1.29 15.68 13.18
C SER A 134 0.29 16.81 12.91
N SER A 135 -0.43 16.77 11.78
CA SER A 135 -1.49 17.73 11.44
C SER A 135 -2.66 17.68 12.43
N ASN A 136 -2.92 16.51 13.01
CA ASN A 136 -3.93 16.31 14.06
C ASN A 136 -3.41 16.68 15.47
N GLY A 137 -2.27 17.37 15.56
CA GLY A 137 -1.70 17.86 16.83
C GLY A 137 -1.03 16.79 17.68
N LYS A 138 -0.66 15.64 17.09
CA LYS A 138 0.05 14.57 17.80
C LYS A 138 1.55 14.79 17.77
N VAL A 139 2.23 14.40 18.85
CA VAL A 139 3.70 14.37 18.91
C VAL A 139 4.19 13.14 18.17
N VAL A 140 4.73 13.34 16.99
CA VAL A 140 5.21 12.26 16.12
C VAL A 140 6.73 12.27 16.06
N LYS A 141 7.33 11.09 16.11
CA LYS A 141 8.77 10.88 15.90
C LYS A 141 8.98 9.78 14.87
N THR A 142 10.17 9.74 14.27
CA THR A 142 10.54 8.65 13.39
C THR A 142 11.79 7.93 13.88
N ILE A 143 11.92 6.66 13.52
CA ILE A 143 13.14 5.86 13.64
C ILE A 143 13.46 5.36 12.24
N GLU A 144 14.65 5.65 11.75
CA GLU A 144 15.03 5.39 10.37
C GLU A 144 16.50 4.93 10.27
N ARG A 145 16.79 4.12 9.27
CA ARG A 145 18.16 3.69 8.96
C ARG A 145 18.33 3.47 7.44
N PRO A 146 18.80 4.46 6.70
CA PRO A 146 19.08 5.85 7.06
C PRO A 146 17.81 6.74 7.10
N ARG A 147 17.95 7.99 7.59
CA ARG A 147 16.87 8.97 7.61
C ARG A 147 16.57 9.45 6.19
N ASP A 148 15.39 9.16 5.67
CA ASP A 148 14.96 9.53 4.30
C ASP A 148 13.48 9.91 4.17
N LEU A 149 12.72 9.84 5.25
CA LEU A 149 11.36 10.34 5.28
C LEU A 149 11.34 11.87 5.04
N GLN A 150 10.47 12.31 4.16
CA GLN A 150 10.27 13.72 3.84
C GLN A 150 9.13 14.27 4.70
N VAL A 151 9.38 14.51 5.96
CA VAL A 151 8.40 15.00 6.94
C VAL A 151 8.62 16.47 7.27
N ARG A 152 7.62 17.10 7.91
CA ARG A 152 7.71 18.47 8.40
C ARG A 152 8.69 18.61 9.56
N ASP A 153 9.18 19.82 9.81
CA ASP A 153 10.24 20.09 10.80
C ASP A 153 9.82 19.78 12.26
N GLU A 154 8.52 19.73 12.53
CA GLU A 154 8.00 19.37 13.87
C GLU A 154 8.19 17.89 14.20
N ILE A 155 8.38 17.05 13.18
CA ILE A 155 8.63 15.62 13.34
C ILE A 155 10.13 15.38 13.43
N THR A 156 10.63 15.10 14.64
CA THR A 156 12.04 14.76 14.81
C THR A 156 12.35 13.38 14.28
N GLN A 157 13.36 13.28 13.43
CA GLN A 157 13.83 12.04 12.84
C GLN A 157 15.04 11.50 13.59
N TYR A 158 14.93 10.30 14.14
CA TYR A 158 16.00 9.61 14.85
C TYR A 158 16.61 8.51 13.98
N THR A 159 17.89 8.28 14.14
CA THR A 159 18.60 7.10 13.61
C THR A 159 19.17 6.27 14.77
N ALA A 160 19.92 5.22 14.45
CA ALA A 160 20.55 4.37 15.46
C ALA A 160 21.57 5.15 16.30
N LEU A 161 21.32 5.32 17.59
CA LEU A 161 22.23 5.97 18.51
C LEU A 161 23.46 5.07 18.75
N GLU A 162 24.64 5.55 18.40
CA GLU A 162 25.87 4.76 18.47
C GLU A 162 25.76 3.39 17.76
N GLY A 163 24.99 3.34 16.68
CA GLY A 163 24.78 2.12 15.91
C GLY A 163 23.72 1.15 16.48
N SER A 164 23.08 1.44 17.62
CA SER A 164 22.08 0.62 18.27
C SER A 164 20.67 1.25 18.17
N MET A 165 19.71 0.49 17.66
CA MET A 165 18.29 0.87 17.69
C MET A 165 17.68 0.74 19.09
N GLU A 166 18.14 -0.18 19.90
CA GLU A 166 17.73 -0.32 21.30
C GLU A 166 18.00 0.97 22.11
N LYS A 167 19.19 1.55 21.95
CA LYS A 167 19.53 2.84 22.59
C LYS A 167 18.58 3.95 22.13
N THR A 168 18.25 3.99 20.84
CA THR A 168 17.29 4.96 20.30
C THR A 168 15.89 4.74 20.88
N GLY A 169 15.44 3.50 21.01
CA GLY A 169 14.18 3.14 21.64
C GLY A 169 14.11 3.62 23.09
N ASN A 170 15.19 3.41 23.86
CA ASN A 170 15.29 3.87 25.25
C ASN A 170 15.14 5.41 25.36
N ILE A 171 15.72 6.17 24.43
CA ILE A 171 15.55 7.63 24.39
C ILE A 171 14.10 8.00 24.05
N LEU A 172 13.46 7.29 23.10
CA LEU A 172 12.07 7.55 22.74
C LEU A 172 11.09 7.30 23.87
N LEU A 173 11.33 6.31 24.73
CA LEU A 173 10.55 6.10 25.96
C LEU A 173 10.61 7.31 26.90
N LEU A 174 11.74 8.03 26.93
CA LEU A 174 11.89 9.27 27.73
C LEU A 174 11.20 10.46 27.06
N VAL A 175 11.23 10.52 25.71
CA VAL A 175 10.59 11.60 24.93
C VAL A 175 9.06 11.48 24.94
N ARG A 176 8.51 10.28 25.08
CA ARG A 176 7.08 9.97 25.16
C ARG A 176 6.27 10.54 23.98
N PRO A 177 6.57 10.17 22.75
CA PRO A 177 5.75 10.57 21.60
C PRO A 177 4.38 9.90 21.66
N ASP A 178 3.36 10.52 21.02
CA ASP A 178 2.08 9.86 20.79
C ASP A 178 2.21 8.74 19.76
N TYR A 179 3.01 8.98 18.71
CA TYR A 179 3.27 8.02 17.64
C TYR A 179 4.74 8.00 17.24
N THR A 180 5.21 6.80 16.89
CA THR A 180 6.53 6.60 16.28
C THR A 180 6.39 5.83 14.96
N ILE A 181 6.95 6.39 13.89
CA ILE A 181 7.07 5.72 12.60
C ILE A 181 8.44 5.05 12.56
N PHE A 182 8.47 3.72 12.48
CA PHE A 182 9.70 2.95 12.37
C PHE A 182 9.85 2.46 10.93
N ASP A 183 10.59 3.22 10.12
CA ASP A 183 10.83 2.81 8.73
C ASP A 183 11.89 1.71 8.68
N GLU A 184 11.59 0.67 7.92
CA GLU A 184 12.43 -0.51 7.71
C GLU A 184 12.76 -1.35 8.97
N VAL A 185 11.74 -1.91 9.62
CA VAL A 185 11.90 -2.94 10.67
C VAL A 185 12.42 -4.24 10.04
N ARG A 186 13.69 -4.60 10.29
CA ARG A 186 14.39 -5.69 9.60
C ARG A 186 14.87 -6.79 10.54
N THR A 187 15.58 -6.42 11.59
CA THR A 187 16.28 -7.32 12.50
C THR A 187 15.39 -7.73 13.68
N SER A 188 15.77 -8.75 14.42
CA SER A 188 15.07 -9.13 15.65
C SER A 188 15.15 -8.03 16.71
N GLU A 189 16.25 -7.29 16.77
CA GLU A 189 16.40 -6.10 17.63
C GLU A 189 15.36 -5.02 17.27
N ASP A 190 15.16 -4.73 15.96
CA ASP A 190 14.19 -3.73 15.51
C ASP A 190 12.76 -4.13 15.92
N PHE A 191 12.39 -5.41 15.77
CA PHE A 191 11.09 -5.92 16.21
C PHE A 191 10.90 -5.83 17.72
N GLN A 192 11.98 -6.06 18.51
CA GLN A 192 11.91 -5.91 19.95
C GLN A 192 11.72 -4.44 20.34
N VAL A 193 12.47 -3.50 19.76
CA VAL A 193 12.31 -2.05 19.99
C VAL A 193 10.89 -1.60 19.62
N TYR A 194 10.37 -2.08 18.49
CA TYR A 194 8.99 -1.80 18.10
C TYR A 194 7.98 -2.29 19.14
N ALA A 195 8.16 -3.51 19.65
CA ALA A 195 7.29 -4.11 20.65
C ALA A 195 7.36 -3.37 22.00
N ASP A 196 8.55 -3.03 22.47
CA ASP A 196 8.77 -2.35 23.75
C ASP A 196 8.15 -0.95 23.75
N LEU A 197 8.33 -0.18 22.70
CA LEU A 197 7.68 1.12 22.52
C LEU A 197 6.16 0.97 22.50
N ARG A 198 5.65 0.01 21.73
CA ARG A 198 4.20 -0.23 21.60
C ARG A 198 3.58 -0.64 22.93
N LEU A 199 4.18 -1.57 23.65
CA LEU A 199 3.71 -2.05 24.96
C LEU A 199 3.82 -0.99 26.06
N SER A 200 4.71 -0.01 25.89
CA SER A 200 4.81 1.17 26.75
C SER A 200 3.75 2.24 26.45
N GLY A 201 2.86 2.00 25.48
CA GLY A 201 1.73 2.88 25.16
C GLY A 201 1.94 3.83 23.98
N VAL A 202 3.09 3.79 23.32
CA VAL A 202 3.34 4.57 22.10
C VAL A 202 2.58 3.96 20.93
N GLY A 203 1.88 4.76 20.14
CA GLY A 203 1.32 4.33 18.87
C GLY A 203 2.44 4.04 17.88
N MET A 204 2.48 2.82 17.33
CA MET A 204 3.58 2.39 16.49
C MET A 204 3.13 2.13 15.05
N VAL A 205 3.86 2.67 14.09
CA VAL A 205 3.72 2.35 12.66
C VAL A 205 5.06 1.81 12.17
N GLY A 206 5.12 0.52 11.87
CA GLY A 206 6.33 -0.14 11.35
C GLY A 206 6.23 -0.42 9.86
N VAL A 207 7.33 -0.29 9.14
CA VAL A 207 7.44 -0.64 7.72
C VAL A 207 8.29 -1.89 7.57
N VAL A 208 7.75 -2.90 6.91
CA VAL A 208 8.44 -4.17 6.65
C VAL A 208 8.39 -4.54 5.17
N HIS A 209 9.44 -5.23 4.71
CA HIS A 209 9.42 -5.83 3.38
C HIS A 209 8.72 -7.19 3.41
N ALA A 210 7.64 -7.33 2.64
CA ALA A 210 6.93 -8.59 2.45
C ALA A 210 6.27 -8.60 1.08
N THR A 211 6.30 -9.75 0.40
CA THR A 211 5.68 -9.90 -0.93
C THR A 211 4.19 -10.24 -0.83
N ARG A 212 3.77 -10.88 0.26
CA ARG A 212 2.37 -11.17 0.56
C ARG A 212 2.00 -10.55 1.90
N PRO A 213 0.75 -10.15 2.10
CA PRO A 213 0.30 -9.54 3.36
C PRO A 213 0.59 -10.42 4.60
N VAL A 214 0.37 -11.74 4.48
CA VAL A 214 0.59 -12.69 5.57
C VAL A 214 2.07 -12.83 5.96
N ASP A 215 2.99 -12.61 5.01
CA ASP A 215 4.43 -12.69 5.30
C ASP A 215 4.88 -11.60 6.29
N ALA A 216 4.18 -10.45 6.32
CA ALA A 216 4.43 -9.41 7.32
C ALA A 216 4.11 -9.90 8.74
N ILE A 217 3.02 -10.64 8.90
CA ILE A 217 2.63 -11.25 10.19
C ILE A 217 3.66 -12.31 10.58
N GLN A 218 4.08 -13.14 9.62
CA GLN A 218 5.09 -14.19 9.86
C GLN A 218 6.43 -13.63 10.34
N ARG A 219 6.77 -12.37 10.00
CA ARG A 219 7.98 -11.73 10.50
C ARG A 219 7.99 -11.50 12.01
N LEU A 220 6.84 -11.40 12.65
CA LEU A 220 6.71 -11.27 14.11
C LEU A 220 6.87 -12.63 14.80
N ILE A 221 6.51 -13.73 14.13
CA ILE A 221 6.60 -15.08 14.66
C ILE A 221 8.07 -15.45 14.96
N GLY A 222 8.31 -15.97 16.16
CA GLY A 222 9.65 -16.31 16.63
C GLY A 222 10.52 -15.11 17.07
N ARG A 223 9.99 -13.88 16.94
CA ARG A 223 10.61 -12.66 17.47
C ARG A 223 9.81 -12.07 18.62
N ILE A 224 8.51 -12.17 18.55
CA ILE A 224 7.56 -11.76 19.57
C ILE A 224 6.82 -13.01 20.03
N GLU A 225 6.55 -13.12 21.34
CA GLU A 225 5.73 -14.19 21.87
C GLU A 225 4.35 -14.19 21.21
N LEU A 226 3.86 -15.38 20.82
CA LEU A 226 2.67 -15.51 20.00
C LEU A 226 1.45 -14.77 20.59
N GLY A 227 1.21 -14.92 21.89
CA GLY A 227 0.09 -14.26 22.57
C GLY A 227 0.19 -12.73 22.62
N MET A 228 1.39 -12.18 22.45
CA MET A 228 1.64 -10.75 22.48
C MET A 228 1.53 -10.08 21.10
N ILE A 229 1.59 -10.85 20.02
CA ILE A 229 1.58 -10.31 18.65
C ILE A 229 0.40 -9.36 18.42
N PRO A 230 -0.87 -9.67 18.76
CA PRO A 230 -2.00 -8.75 18.53
C PRO A 230 -1.96 -7.49 19.40
N GLN A 231 -1.22 -7.50 20.50
CA GLN A 231 -1.02 -6.31 21.33
C GLN A 231 0.08 -5.41 20.78
N VAL A 232 1.08 -6.00 20.13
CA VAL A 232 2.20 -5.31 19.48
C VAL A 232 1.82 -4.75 18.13
N ALA A 233 1.19 -5.58 17.28
CA ALA A 233 0.73 -5.19 15.95
C ALA A 233 -0.62 -5.85 15.67
N ASP A 234 -1.68 -5.05 15.60
CA ASP A 234 -3.03 -5.54 15.38
C ASP A 234 -3.57 -5.21 13.98
N THR A 235 -2.89 -4.34 13.24
CA THR A 235 -3.34 -3.87 11.92
C THR A 235 -2.20 -3.99 10.91
N PHE A 236 -2.46 -4.67 9.79
CA PHE A 236 -1.49 -4.93 8.72
C PHE A 236 -2.02 -4.36 7.41
N ILE A 237 -1.29 -3.41 6.84
CA ILE A 237 -1.65 -2.73 5.60
C ILE A 237 -0.64 -3.14 4.53
N HIS A 238 -1.11 -3.74 3.44
CA HIS A 238 -0.25 -4.12 2.33
C HIS A 238 -0.36 -3.12 1.20
N ILE A 239 0.79 -2.57 0.82
CA ILE A 239 0.93 -1.61 -0.27
C ILE A 239 1.49 -2.32 -1.49
N ASP A 240 0.83 -2.16 -2.61
CA ASP A 240 1.32 -2.58 -3.92
C ASP A 240 1.10 -1.46 -4.93
N SER A 241 2.14 -1.21 -5.74
CA SER A 241 2.09 -0.20 -6.82
C SER A 241 1.63 1.20 -6.39
N GLY A 242 1.89 1.58 -5.14
CA GLY A 242 1.53 2.89 -4.57
C GLY A 242 0.14 2.97 -3.96
N GLU A 243 -0.63 1.89 -3.96
CA GLU A 243 -2.01 1.83 -3.46
C GLU A 243 -2.14 0.85 -2.28
N VAL A 244 -3.16 1.07 -1.43
CA VAL A 244 -3.53 0.11 -0.38
C VAL A 244 -4.24 -1.07 -1.04
N HIS A 245 -3.54 -2.21 -1.12
CA HIS A 245 -4.06 -3.42 -1.75
C HIS A 245 -4.95 -4.24 -0.83
N SER A 246 -4.55 -4.43 0.43
CA SER A 246 -5.31 -5.20 1.43
C SER A 246 -4.98 -4.74 2.84
N VAL A 247 -5.95 -4.89 3.72
CA VAL A 247 -5.82 -4.58 5.14
C VAL A 247 -6.29 -5.79 5.94
N TYR A 248 -5.44 -6.28 6.85
CA TYR A 248 -5.76 -7.34 7.79
C TYR A 248 -5.72 -6.80 9.22
N TYR A 249 -6.52 -7.40 10.08
CA TYR A 249 -6.40 -7.18 11.50
C TYR A 249 -6.33 -8.50 12.25
N LEU A 250 -5.74 -8.47 13.44
CA LEU A 250 -5.54 -9.64 14.27
C LEU A 250 -6.47 -9.61 15.48
N GLU A 251 -7.04 -10.78 15.79
CA GLU A 251 -7.80 -11.03 17.00
C GLU A 251 -7.22 -12.24 17.73
N TYR A 252 -7.13 -12.14 19.05
CA TYR A 252 -6.71 -13.24 19.90
C TYR A 252 -7.94 -13.94 20.47
N THR A 253 -8.00 -15.26 20.34
CA THR A 253 -9.08 -16.07 20.88
C THR A 253 -8.56 -17.42 21.38
N VAL A 254 -9.35 -18.11 22.21
CA VAL A 254 -9.08 -19.49 22.60
C VAL A 254 -10.18 -20.35 21.99
N LYS A 255 -9.79 -21.20 21.06
CA LYS A 255 -10.71 -22.09 20.34
C LYS A 255 -10.03 -23.32 19.79
N ILE A 256 -10.81 -24.25 19.27
CA ILE A 256 -10.30 -25.34 18.45
C ILE A 256 -9.98 -24.79 17.06
N PRO A 257 -8.74 -24.90 16.55
CA PRO A 257 -8.38 -24.46 15.21
C PRO A 257 -9.24 -25.14 14.13
N THR A 258 -9.48 -24.42 13.05
CA THR A 258 -10.25 -24.93 11.91
C THR A 258 -9.65 -26.22 11.36
N GLY A 259 -10.48 -27.25 11.19
CA GLY A 259 -10.06 -28.60 10.72
C GLY A 259 -9.69 -29.59 11.82
N MET A 260 -9.63 -29.18 13.09
CA MET A 260 -9.51 -30.07 14.24
C MET A 260 -10.91 -30.42 14.80
N LYS A 261 -11.09 -31.59 15.39
CA LYS A 261 -12.43 -32.09 15.82
C LYS A 261 -12.53 -32.46 17.30
N GLU A 262 -11.44 -32.43 18.04
CA GLU A 262 -11.41 -32.83 19.45
C GLU A 262 -11.50 -31.61 20.37
N GLU A 263 -12.43 -31.63 21.33
CA GLU A 263 -12.68 -30.51 22.25
C GLU A 263 -11.48 -30.22 23.16
N ASP A 264 -10.68 -31.21 23.52
CA ASP A 264 -9.47 -31.08 24.33
C ASP A 264 -8.32 -30.34 23.59
N LEU A 265 -8.49 -30.03 22.32
CA LEU A 265 -7.51 -29.32 21.49
C LEU A 265 -7.71 -27.79 21.45
N ALA A 266 -8.61 -27.25 22.29
CA ALA A 266 -8.75 -25.80 22.40
C ALA A 266 -7.43 -25.15 22.85
N ARG A 267 -7.01 -24.12 22.13
CA ARG A 267 -5.73 -23.44 22.33
C ARG A 267 -5.80 -21.96 21.95
N PRO A 268 -4.82 -21.17 22.39
CA PRO A 268 -4.66 -19.82 21.89
C PRO A 268 -4.48 -19.79 20.37
N VAL A 269 -5.31 -19.02 19.70
CA VAL A 269 -5.30 -18.82 18.24
C VAL A 269 -5.31 -17.34 17.95
N ILE A 270 -4.45 -16.89 17.05
CA ILE A 270 -4.55 -15.58 16.45
C ILE A 270 -5.31 -15.74 15.13
N GLU A 271 -6.45 -15.09 15.03
CA GLU A 271 -7.24 -14.97 13.82
C GLU A 271 -6.74 -13.79 13.00
N VAL A 272 -6.44 -14.03 11.73
CA VAL A 272 -6.11 -13.02 10.75
C VAL A 272 -7.35 -12.80 9.90
N ARG A 273 -7.94 -11.62 10.02
CA ARG A 273 -9.18 -11.28 9.33
C ARG A 273 -8.99 -10.16 8.31
N ASP A 274 -9.67 -10.28 7.17
CA ASP A 274 -9.79 -9.16 6.23
C ASP A 274 -10.56 -8.01 6.89
N PHE A 275 -10.00 -6.81 6.86
CA PHE A 275 -10.55 -5.66 7.55
C PHE A 275 -11.91 -5.18 7.01
N TYR A 276 -12.12 -5.30 5.71
CA TYR A 276 -13.33 -4.85 5.04
C TYR A 276 -14.43 -5.90 5.05
N LYS A 277 -14.06 -7.15 4.75
CA LYS A 277 -15.00 -8.26 4.64
C LYS A 277 -15.28 -8.95 5.98
N ASN A 278 -14.43 -8.74 6.96
CA ASN A 278 -14.43 -9.44 8.24
C ASN A 278 -14.31 -10.98 8.11
N THR A 279 -13.79 -11.45 6.97
CA THR A 279 -13.58 -12.87 6.72
C THR A 279 -12.32 -13.36 7.40
N LEU A 280 -12.37 -14.56 7.97
CA LEU A 280 -11.21 -15.23 8.53
C LEU A 280 -10.35 -15.77 7.39
N GLU A 281 -9.12 -15.24 7.25
CA GLU A 281 -8.20 -15.60 6.17
C GLU A 281 -7.15 -16.62 6.61
N TYR A 282 -6.62 -16.46 7.84
CA TYR A 282 -5.62 -17.34 8.42
C TYR A 282 -5.85 -17.54 9.91
N GLU A 283 -5.40 -18.68 10.41
CA GLU A 283 -5.24 -18.97 11.84
C GLU A 283 -3.77 -19.22 12.15
N ILE A 284 -3.29 -18.64 13.26
CA ILE A 284 -1.93 -18.81 13.74
C ILE A 284 -1.99 -19.37 15.15
N TYR A 285 -1.36 -20.50 15.36
CA TYR A 285 -1.35 -21.18 16.67
C TYR A 285 -0.12 -22.07 16.82
N SER A 286 0.18 -22.45 18.06
CA SER A 286 1.25 -23.41 18.35
C SER A 286 0.77 -24.84 18.17
N PHE A 287 1.55 -25.63 17.44
CA PHE A 287 1.36 -27.06 17.29
C PHE A 287 2.66 -27.76 17.69
N GLY A 288 2.68 -28.35 18.89
CA GLY A 288 3.92 -28.79 19.54
C GLY A 288 4.83 -27.56 19.80
N GLU A 289 6.08 -27.66 19.39
CA GLU A 289 7.06 -26.57 19.51
C GLU A 289 7.03 -25.57 18.34
N GLN A 290 6.23 -25.83 17.33
CA GLN A 290 6.17 -25.01 16.13
C GLN A 290 4.94 -24.09 16.12
N VAL A 291 5.13 -22.88 15.59
CA VAL A 291 4.02 -21.99 15.25
C VAL A 291 3.64 -22.21 13.80
N VAL A 292 2.38 -22.53 13.57
CA VAL A 292 1.84 -22.76 12.24
C VAL A 292 0.91 -21.62 11.82
N VAL A 293 0.97 -21.28 10.54
CA VAL A 293 0.08 -20.31 9.89
C VAL A 293 -0.74 -21.08 8.88
N VAL A 294 -2.01 -21.28 9.18
CA VAL A 294 -2.92 -22.09 8.37
C VAL A 294 -3.89 -21.19 7.62
N PRO A 295 -3.89 -21.23 6.28
CA PRO A 295 -4.92 -20.54 5.53
C PRO A 295 -6.26 -21.19 5.80
N VAL A 296 -7.22 -20.42 6.25
CA VAL A 296 -8.59 -20.85 6.34
C VAL A 296 -9.19 -20.64 4.96
N LYS A 297 -9.26 -21.74 4.17
CA LYS A 297 -10.17 -21.71 3.04
C LYS A 297 -11.55 -21.48 3.65
N SER A 298 -12.12 -20.30 3.40
CA SER A 298 -13.55 -20.19 3.61
C SER A 298 -14.15 -21.27 2.71
N GLU A 299 -14.49 -22.42 3.28
CA GLU A 299 -15.65 -23.11 2.76
C GLU A 299 -16.75 -22.09 2.91
N ARG A 300 -16.96 -21.30 1.84
CA ARG A 300 -18.20 -20.54 1.70
C ARG A 300 -19.24 -21.56 2.01
N ASN A 301 -19.83 -21.41 3.17
CA ASN A 301 -20.77 -22.39 3.66
C ASN A 301 -21.79 -22.51 2.54
N ARG A 302 -21.96 -23.69 1.93
CA ARG A 302 -22.96 -23.92 0.86
C ARG A 302 -24.33 -23.32 1.23
N VAL A 303 -24.57 -23.20 2.54
CA VAL A 303 -25.73 -22.53 3.10
C VAL A 303 -25.74 -21.03 2.77
N TYR A 304 -24.59 -20.34 2.82
CA TYR A 304 -24.49 -18.93 2.44
C TYR A 304 -24.62 -18.74 0.93
N GLU A 305 -24.03 -19.58 0.11
CA GLU A 305 -24.21 -19.55 -1.34
C GLU A 305 -25.69 -19.73 -1.73
N LEU A 306 -26.36 -20.70 -1.12
CA LEU A 306 -27.80 -20.90 -1.34
C LEU A 306 -28.65 -19.73 -0.82
N ALA A 307 -28.27 -19.14 0.31
CA ALA A 307 -28.94 -17.98 0.86
C ALA A 307 -28.70 -16.74 0.00
N GLU A 308 -27.47 -16.51 -0.49
CA GLU A 308 -27.12 -15.45 -1.44
C GLU A 308 -27.96 -15.55 -2.72
N MET A 309 -28.03 -16.74 -3.33
CA MET A 309 -28.87 -16.98 -4.51
C MET A 309 -30.34 -16.65 -4.25
N LYS A 310 -30.86 -17.03 -3.08
CA LYS A 310 -32.25 -16.75 -2.71
C LYS A 310 -32.51 -15.25 -2.48
N ILE A 311 -31.57 -14.56 -1.83
CA ILE A 311 -31.59 -13.12 -1.60
C ILE A 311 -31.50 -12.37 -2.94
N GLU A 312 -30.61 -12.81 -3.84
CA GLU A 312 -30.52 -12.25 -5.19
C GLU A 312 -31.85 -12.37 -5.94
N ASP A 313 -32.51 -13.51 -5.86
CA ASP A 313 -33.83 -13.69 -6.52
C ASP A 313 -34.93 -12.80 -5.92
N ILE A 314 -34.86 -12.52 -4.63
CA ILE A 314 -35.75 -11.57 -3.97
C ILE A 314 -35.41 -10.14 -4.44
N LEU A 315 -34.16 -9.75 -4.42
CA LEU A 315 -33.70 -8.41 -4.77
C LEU A 315 -33.86 -8.08 -6.25
N LYS A 316 -33.81 -9.03 -7.17
CA LYS A 316 -34.12 -8.85 -8.61
C LYS A 316 -35.48 -8.23 -8.87
N LYS A 317 -36.43 -8.36 -7.94
CA LYS A 317 -37.78 -7.74 -8.04
C LYS A 317 -37.75 -6.25 -7.70
N TYR A 318 -36.75 -5.78 -6.99
CA TYR A 318 -36.63 -4.41 -6.47
C TYR A 318 -35.50 -3.63 -7.09
N ILE A 319 -34.45 -4.34 -7.56
CA ILE A 319 -33.27 -3.77 -8.17
C ILE A 319 -33.23 -4.24 -9.63
N GLY A 320 -33.55 -3.34 -10.56
CA GLY A 320 -33.68 -3.66 -11.98
C GLY A 320 -32.35 -3.86 -12.74
N HIS A 321 -31.22 -3.69 -12.07
CA HIS A 321 -29.89 -3.65 -12.68
C HIS A 321 -28.99 -4.76 -12.12
N ARG A 322 -27.75 -4.85 -12.66
CA ARG A 322 -26.78 -5.85 -12.24
C ARG A 322 -26.28 -5.53 -10.82
N PHE A 323 -26.42 -6.48 -9.91
CA PHE A 323 -25.90 -6.41 -8.56
C PHE A 323 -25.31 -7.74 -8.14
N LYS A 324 -24.55 -7.74 -7.03
CA LYS A 324 -24.01 -8.95 -6.38
C LYS A 324 -24.29 -8.87 -4.89
N VAL A 325 -24.68 -9.98 -4.30
CA VAL A 325 -24.86 -10.15 -2.87
C VAL A 325 -23.74 -10.97 -2.29
N GLU A 326 -23.27 -10.63 -1.09
CA GLU A 326 -22.29 -11.39 -0.34
C GLU A 326 -22.65 -11.36 1.16
N ILE A 327 -23.01 -12.50 1.73
CA ILE A 327 -23.33 -12.62 3.16
C ILE A 327 -22.02 -12.64 3.94
N THR A 328 -21.87 -11.71 4.87
CA THR A 328 -20.64 -11.58 5.69
C THR A 328 -20.80 -12.21 7.07
N SER A 329 -22.02 -12.26 7.59
CA SER A 329 -22.38 -12.89 8.87
C SER A 329 -23.84 -13.28 8.92
N THR A 330 -24.26 -13.99 9.97
CA THR A 330 -25.67 -14.38 10.17
C THR A 330 -26.70 -13.25 10.19
N GLY A 331 -26.28 -12.00 10.29
CA GLY A 331 -27.16 -10.81 10.34
C GLY A 331 -26.77 -9.69 9.41
N THR A 332 -25.71 -9.84 8.59
CA THR A 332 -25.18 -8.76 7.76
C THR A 332 -24.79 -9.26 6.37
N MET A 333 -25.10 -8.47 5.36
CA MET A 333 -24.71 -8.72 3.99
C MET A 333 -24.17 -7.47 3.30
N ASN A 334 -23.32 -7.66 2.31
CA ASN A 334 -22.85 -6.62 1.41
C ASN A 334 -23.62 -6.71 0.09
N LEU A 335 -24.12 -5.57 -0.36
CA LEU A 335 -24.79 -5.40 -1.64
C LEU A 335 -23.91 -4.55 -2.55
N PHE A 336 -23.40 -5.12 -3.63
CA PHE A 336 -22.58 -4.43 -4.63
C PHE A 336 -23.47 -4.02 -5.80
N ILE A 337 -23.54 -2.71 -6.08
CA ILE A 337 -24.36 -2.11 -7.14
C ILE A 337 -23.57 -1.03 -7.88
N PRO A 338 -23.95 -0.64 -9.11
CA PRO A 338 -23.32 0.47 -9.81
C PRO A 338 -23.33 1.76 -8.99
N SER A 339 -22.20 2.52 -8.99
CA SER A 339 -22.04 3.71 -8.14
C SER A 339 -23.11 4.77 -8.32
N ASN A 340 -23.63 4.92 -9.55
CA ASN A 340 -24.69 5.87 -9.89
C ASN A 340 -26.06 5.49 -9.31
N GLU A 341 -26.27 4.25 -8.88
CA GLU A 341 -27.53 3.73 -8.35
C GLU A 341 -27.55 3.68 -6.81
N ILE A 342 -26.39 3.82 -6.15
CA ILE A 342 -26.27 3.81 -4.70
C ILE A 342 -27.24 4.81 -4.02
N PRO A 343 -27.35 6.08 -4.47
CA PRO A 343 -28.29 7.03 -3.85
C PRO A 343 -29.77 6.62 -3.93
N GLU A 344 -30.15 5.95 -5.02
CA GLU A 344 -31.54 5.48 -5.23
C GLU A 344 -31.86 4.28 -4.33
N ILE A 345 -30.93 3.36 -4.18
CA ILE A 345 -31.08 2.17 -3.32
C ILE A 345 -31.12 2.56 -1.84
N ILE A 346 -30.28 3.51 -1.42
CA ILE A 346 -30.31 4.02 -0.04
C ILE A 346 -31.58 4.84 0.21
N GLY A 347 -31.98 5.68 -0.73
CA GLY A 347 -33.14 6.58 -0.61
C GLY A 347 -32.93 7.76 0.34
N LYS A 348 -33.86 8.72 0.35
CA LYS A 348 -33.78 9.88 1.25
C LYS A 348 -33.80 9.44 2.71
N GLY A 349 -32.71 9.73 3.45
CA GLY A 349 -32.62 9.38 4.87
C GLY A 349 -32.58 7.87 5.14
N GLY A 350 -32.18 7.04 4.17
CA GLY A 350 -32.06 5.58 4.35
C GLY A 350 -33.40 4.81 4.21
N THR A 351 -34.49 5.46 3.79
CA THR A 351 -35.82 4.84 3.80
C THR A 351 -35.98 3.63 2.89
N ASN A 352 -35.26 3.57 1.77
CA ASN A 352 -35.38 2.44 0.85
C ASN A 352 -34.56 1.25 1.34
N ILE A 353 -33.35 1.49 1.84
CA ILE A 353 -32.50 0.42 2.36
C ILE A 353 -33.11 -0.23 3.61
N GLU A 354 -33.72 0.54 4.51
CA GLU A 354 -34.45 0.01 5.67
C GLU A 354 -35.62 -0.92 5.28
N LYS A 355 -36.30 -0.64 4.17
CA LYS A 355 -37.34 -1.53 3.63
C LYS A 355 -36.73 -2.85 3.13
N LEU A 356 -35.58 -2.78 2.45
CA LEU A 356 -34.88 -3.97 1.96
C LEU A 356 -34.34 -4.80 3.14
N GLU A 357 -33.78 -4.16 4.16
CA GLU A 357 -33.33 -4.80 5.39
C GLU A 357 -34.45 -5.53 6.12
N LYS A 358 -35.60 -4.89 6.25
CA LYS A 358 -36.81 -5.52 6.84
C LYS A 358 -37.31 -6.69 6.01
N LEU A 359 -37.22 -6.60 4.70
CA LEU A 359 -37.67 -7.67 3.79
C LEU A 359 -36.74 -8.91 3.87
N ILE A 360 -35.43 -8.67 3.98
CA ILE A 360 -34.41 -9.72 3.98
C ILE A 360 -34.16 -10.24 5.40
N GLY A 361 -34.36 -9.40 6.41
CA GLY A 361 -34.07 -9.71 7.81
C GLY A 361 -32.59 -9.59 8.16
N MET A 362 -31.80 -8.86 7.35
CA MET A 362 -30.36 -8.68 7.53
C MET A 362 -29.99 -7.21 7.31
N HIS A 363 -28.95 -6.76 7.98
CA HIS A 363 -28.35 -5.44 7.73
C HIS A 363 -27.62 -5.42 6.38
N ILE A 364 -27.77 -4.35 5.59
CA ILE A 364 -27.24 -4.25 4.23
C ILE A 364 -26.22 -3.13 4.15
N ASN A 365 -24.95 -3.49 3.94
CA ASN A 365 -23.91 -2.54 3.55
C ASN A 365 -23.90 -2.41 2.03
N VAL A 366 -23.99 -1.18 1.51
CA VAL A 366 -23.99 -0.92 0.06
C VAL A 366 -22.60 -0.48 -0.40
N PHE A 367 -22.07 -1.16 -1.39
CA PHE A 367 -20.76 -0.88 -1.99
C PHE A 367 -20.85 -0.71 -3.51
N PRO A 368 -19.94 0.06 -4.11
CA PRO A 368 -19.86 0.14 -5.55
C PRO A 368 -19.43 -1.20 -6.17
N LEU A 369 -20.17 -1.64 -7.18
CA LEU A 369 -19.81 -2.84 -7.96
C LEU A 369 -18.61 -2.50 -8.86
N ARG A 370 -17.41 -2.91 -8.44
CA ARG A 370 -16.21 -2.78 -9.28
C ARG A 370 -16.26 -3.86 -10.38
N SER A 371 -16.19 -3.44 -11.64
CA SER A 371 -16.12 -4.37 -12.75
C SER A 371 -14.71 -4.94 -12.84
N GLU A 372 -14.56 -6.24 -12.61
CA GLU A 372 -13.30 -6.96 -12.86
C GLU A 372 -13.07 -7.28 -14.37
N LYS A 373 -14.03 -6.98 -15.22
CA LYS A 373 -13.93 -7.29 -16.66
C LYS A 373 -13.17 -6.20 -17.40
N ILE A 374 -11.99 -6.55 -17.86
CA ILE A 374 -11.26 -5.80 -18.89
C ILE A 374 -11.87 -6.17 -20.24
N ILE A 375 -12.34 -5.16 -20.98
CA ILE A 375 -13.05 -5.31 -22.26
C ILE A 375 -12.10 -4.94 -23.38
N PRO A 376 -11.89 -5.80 -24.40
CA PRO A 376 -11.06 -5.44 -25.54
C PRO A 376 -11.70 -4.28 -26.33
N VAL A 377 -10.88 -3.33 -26.73
CA VAL A 377 -11.29 -2.15 -27.51
C VAL A 377 -10.79 -2.28 -28.94
N ILE A 378 -11.70 -2.16 -29.88
CA ILE A 378 -11.36 -2.07 -31.29
C ILE A 378 -11.06 -0.61 -31.63
N VAL A 379 -9.85 -0.33 -32.11
CA VAL A 379 -9.44 1.03 -32.48
C VAL A 379 -9.48 1.19 -34.01
N GLN A 380 -10.27 2.14 -34.46
CA GLN A 380 -10.35 2.53 -35.88
C GLN A 380 -9.83 3.96 -36.04
N LYS A 381 -8.91 4.14 -36.98
CA LYS A 381 -8.41 5.44 -37.39
C LYS A 381 -9.22 6.00 -38.58
N LYS A 382 -9.84 7.18 -38.42
CA LYS A 382 -10.57 7.86 -39.50
C LYS A 382 -10.16 9.33 -39.55
N LYS A 383 -9.59 9.80 -40.68
CA LYS A 383 -9.07 11.19 -40.82
C LYS A 383 -8.23 11.59 -39.62
N ASP A 384 -8.64 12.62 -38.86
CA ASP A 384 -7.91 13.23 -37.77
C ASP A 384 -8.33 12.70 -36.38
N SER A 385 -9.04 11.57 -36.31
CA SER A 385 -9.56 11.01 -35.07
C SER A 385 -9.41 9.49 -34.97
N PHE A 386 -9.23 9.02 -33.73
CA PHE A 386 -9.40 7.60 -33.38
C PHE A 386 -10.82 7.37 -32.88
N TYR A 387 -11.41 6.25 -33.28
CA TYR A 387 -12.68 5.74 -32.79
C TYR A 387 -12.40 4.46 -32.02
N LEU A 388 -12.63 4.50 -30.72
CA LEU A 388 -12.55 3.35 -29.84
C LEU A 388 -13.94 2.73 -29.77
N ILE A 389 -14.05 1.46 -30.06
CA ILE A 389 -15.33 0.75 -30.15
C ILE A 389 -15.28 -0.44 -29.19
N ILE A 390 -16.31 -0.56 -28.35
CA ILE A 390 -16.51 -1.70 -27.44
C ILE A 390 -17.81 -2.43 -27.78
N GLU A 391 -17.80 -3.76 -27.62
CA GLU A 391 -18.97 -4.59 -27.78
C GLU A 391 -19.53 -5.00 -26.41
N GLY A 392 -20.84 -5.11 -26.29
CA GLY A 392 -21.53 -5.63 -25.10
C GLY A 392 -22.05 -4.56 -24.10
N GLU A 393 -22.14 -4.92 -22.83
CA GLU A 393 -22.86 -4.18 -21.75
C GLU A 393 -22.12 -2.95 -21.18
N ALA A 394 -20.95 -2.58 -21.71
CA ALA A 394 -20.16 -1.47 -21.16
C ALA A 394 -20.46 -0.11 -21.81
N LYS A 395 -21.55 -0.02 -22.57
CA LYS A 395 -22.03 1.23 -23.18
C LYS A 395 -22.48 2.20 -22.10
N GLU A 396 -22.26 3.50 -22.33
CA GLU A 396 -22.52 4.60 -21.38
C GLU A 396 -21.75 4.51 -20.04
N ARG A 397 -20.62 3.80 -20.01
CA ARG A 397 -19.80 3.73 -18.79
C ARG A 397 -18.55 4.58 -18.91
N GLU A 398 -18.19 5.13 -17.77
CA GLU A 398 -16.89 5.76 -17.54
C GLU A 398 -15.88 4.70 -17.09
N GLY A 399 -14.62 4.87 -17.48
CA GLY A 399 -13.57 3.93 -17.11
C GLY A 399 -12.20 4.32 -17.65
N SER A 400 -11.24 3.45 -17.42
CA SER A 400 -9.86 3.62 -17.86
C SER A 400 -9.61 2.91 -19.19
N ILE A 401 -8.94 3.59 -20.12
CA ILE A 401 -8.38 2.98 -21.33
C ILE A 401 -6.97 2.50 -21.02
N LEU A 402 -6.71 1.23 -21.25
CA LEU A 402 -5.42 0.60 -20.98
C LEU A 402 -4.76 0.15 -22.27
N ALA A 403 -3.43 0.23 -22.31
CA ALA A 403 -2.60 -0.43 -23.31
C ALA A 403 -1.86 -1.58 -22.61
N ASP A 404 -2.22 -2.82 -22.91
CA ASP A 404 -1.91 -4.01 -22.14
C ASP A 404 -2.38 -3.83 -20.67
N ASN A 405 -1.47 -3.56 -19.72
CA ASN A 405 -1.79 -3.31 -18.32
C ASN A 405 -1.52 -1.87 -17.85
N GLU A 406 -1.17 -0.95 -18.75
CA GLU A 406 -0.89 0.45 -18.42
C GLU A 406 -2.10 1.33 -18.74
N ILE A 407 -2.53 2.16 -17.77
CA ILE A 407 -3.59 3.16 -18.00
C ILE A 407 -3.04 4.26 -18.89
N LEU A 408 -3.68 4.50 -20.03
CA LEU A 408 -3.36 5.60 -20.94
C LEU A 408 -4.10 6.87 -20.52
N PHE A 409 -5.41 6.78 -20.39
CA PHE A 409 -6.29 7.90 -20.00
C PHE A 409 -7.66 7.34 -19.55
N THR A 410 -8.52 8.23 -19.10
CA THR A 410 -9.90 7.91 -18.72
C THR A 410 -10.90 8.51 -19.68
N GLY A 411 -12.09 7.90 -19.81
CA GLY A 411 -13.11 8.44 -20.68
C GLY A 411 -14.44 7.69 -20.60
N VAL A 412 -15.43 8.21 -21.34
CA VAL A 412 -16.80 7.72 -21.36
C VAL A 412 -17.16 7.22 -22.75
N PHE A 413 -17.71 6.03 -22.84
CA PHE A 413 -18.28 5.50 -24.07
C PHE A 413 -19.74 5.95 -24.25
N SER A 414 -20.14 6.26 -25.50
CA SER A 414 -21.52 6.60 -25.84
C SER A 414 -22.46 5.39 -25.71
N LYS A 415 -23.77 5.64 -25.84
CA LYS A 415 -24.82 4.59 -25.94
C LYS A 415 -24.54 3.54 -27.02
N GLU A 416 -23.85 3.95 -28.07
CA GLU A 416 -23.48 3.06 -29.19
C GLU A 416 -22.17 2.30 -28.93
N GLY A 417 -21.51 2.52 -27.78
CA GLY A 417 -20.25 1.91 -27.43
C GLY A 417 -19.06 2.51 -28.17
N ILE A 418 -19.12 3.81 -28.50
CA ILE A 418 -18.09 4.50 -29.25
C ILE A 418 -17.53 5.68 -28.43
N MET A 419 -16.21 5.81 -28.40
CA MET A 419 -15.50 6.97 -27.90
C MET A 419 -14.64 7.56 -29.00
N LYS A 420 -14.77 8.87 -29.27
CA LYS A 420 -14.02 9.58 -30.30
C LYS A 420 -12.93 10.44 -29.66
N ILE A 421 -11.69 10.29 -30.15
CA ILE A 421 -10.51 11.01 -29.64
C ILE A 421 -9.80 11.68 -30.82
N LYS A 422 -9.48 12.97 -30.70
CA LYS A 422 -8.72 13.69 -31.73
C LYS A 422 -7.25 13.24 -31.70
N GLN A 423 -6.64 12.99 -32.86
CA GLN A 423 -5.23 12.53 -32.91
C GLN A 423 -4.23 13.50 -32.29
N ASN A 424 -4.53 14.81 -32.38
CA ASN A 424 -3.66 15.86 -31.85
C ASN A 424 -3.93 16.20 -30.36
N SER A 425 -4.84 15.50 -29.67
CA SER A 425 -4.99 15.63 -28.22
C SER A 425 -3.93 14.80 -27.49
N THR A 426 -3.73 15.09 -26.21
CA THR A 426 -2.80 14.34 -25.35
C THR A 426 -3.11 12.85 -25.35
N GLU A 427 -4.39 12.50 -25.20
CA GLU A 427 -4.90 11.13 -25.21
C GLU A 427 -4.71 10.47 -26.58
N GLY A 428 -4.91 11.24 -27.65
CA GLY A 428 -4.70 10.77 -29.03
C GLY A 428 -3.25 10.45 -29.33
N MET A 429 -2.32 11.26 -28.84
CA MET A 429 -0.89 11.03 -28.97
C MET A 429 -0.42 9.79 -28.16
N GLU A 430 -0.92 9.64 -26.93
CA GLU A 430 -0.62 8.45 -26.11
C GLU A 430 -1.16 7.17 -26.74
N LEU A 431 -2.38 7.22 -27.26
CA LEU A 431 -2.99 6.10 -27.98
C LEU A 431 -2.21 5.75 -29.25
N ALA A 432 -1.82 6.75 -30.05
CA ALA A 432 -1.00 6.53 -31.24
C ALA A 432 0.33 5.86 -30.92
N LYS A 433 0.99 6.29 -29.85
CA LYS A 433 2.24 5.69 -29.36
C LYS A 433 2.06 4.25 -28.89
N ALA A 434 0.96 3.95 -28.20
CA ALA A 434 0.64 2.57 -27.78
C ALA A 434 0.40 1.65 -28.97
N LEU A 435 -0.34 2.13 -29.98
CA LEU A 435 -0.62 1.37 -31.22
C LEU A 435 0.65 1.14 -32.06
N MET A 436 1.55 2.12 -32.14
CA MET A 436 2.85 1.97 -32.80
C MET A 436 3.73 0.89 -32.14
N ASN A 437 3.60 0.71 -30.84
CA ASN A 437 4.30 -0.34 -30.07
C ASN A 437 3.54 -1.68 -30.06
N ALA A 438 2.55 -1.87 -30.93
CA ALA A 438 1.72 -3.07 -31.04
C ALA A 438 1.03 -3.51 -29.73
N LYS A 439 0.76 -2.57 -28.80
CA LYS A 439 0.03 -2.85 -27.57
C LYS A 439 -1.45 -3.06 -27.84
N LYS A 440 -2.06 -4.00 -27.15
CA LYS A 440 -3.52 -4.22 -27.21
C LYS A 440 -4.23 -3.21 -26.32
N ILE A 441 -5.33 -2.68 -26.82
CA ILE A 441 -6.12 -1.65 -26.11
C ILE A 441 -7.33 -2.29 -25.43
N TYR A 442 -7.53 -1.94 -24.17
CA TYR A 442 -8.62 -2.45 -23.35
C TYR A 442 -9.34 -1.31 -22.63
N PHE A 443 -10.57 -1.57 -22.25
CA PHE A 443 -11.38 -0.71 -21.40
C PHE A 443 -11.69 -1.41 -20.09
N LYS A 444 -11.40 -0.75 -18.97
CA LYS A 444 -11.76 -1.18 -17.63
C LYS A 444 -12.81 -0.21 -17.11
N PRO A 445 -14.11 -0.57 -17.16
CA PRO A 445 -15.17 0.27 -16.58
C PRO A 445 -15.05 0.35 -15.07
N TRP A 446 -15.42 1.49 -14.53
CA TRP A 446 -15.46 1.71 -13.08
C TRP A 446 -16.75 1.19 -12.45
#